data_8547f6ec0a2f58d274afcf4467b14479
#
_entry.id   8547f6ec0a2f58d274afcf4467b14479
#
_cell.length_a   1.000
_cell.length_b   1.000
_cell.length_c   1.000
_cell.angle_alpha   90.00
_cell.angle_beta   90.00
_cell.angle_gamma   90.00
#
_symmetry.space_group_name_H-M   'P 1'
#
loop_
_entity.id
_entity.type
_entity.pdbx_description
1 polymer ?
#
loop_
_entity_poly.entity_id
_entity_poly.type
_entity_poly.pdbx_seq_one_letter_code
_entity_poly.pdbx_strand_id
1 'polypeptide(L)'
;MKNGDYILFYHNGSANSNIGRRCVYALSKDLRTWTKKGEIFNSYDIIDSKGNKNIHCYANCDGLVLSNGDILAVASCRANSGYRDLPEDAGIELRRSTDNGVTWSEPVKIYQGVNWEPFLLELPTGELHCYFTDSSRTGLEGHGTDTGTAMVVSADGGKTWSPDFSSSPYYVLRMRWEKNGIVGYNHQMPSVVRLNDNKGLAAAVETNNSGYHISLCYSDKDEWEYLAADQEGPAD
;
A
#
# COMPACT_ATOMS: atom_id res chain seq x y z
N MET A 1 12.05 13.31 -10.55
CA MET A 1 12.25 14.20 -9.39
C MET A 1 12.43 15.64 -9.86
N LYS A 2 12.38 16.62 -8.96
CA LYS A 2 12.46 18.05 -9.28
C LYS A 2 13.77 18.46 -9.98
N ASN A 3 14.85 17.72 -9.73
CA ASN A 3 16.14 17.91 -10.37
C ASN A 3 16.30 17.18 -11.72
N GLY A 4 15.24 16.52 -12.22
CA GLY A 4 15.27 15.75 -13.47
C GLY A 4 15.76 14.30 -13.32
N ASP A 5 16.23 13.90 -12.15
CA ASP A 5 16.63 12.51 -11.89
C ASP A 5 15.41 11.61 -11.65
N TYR A 6 15.61 10.29 -11.74
CA TYR A 6 14.63 9.26 -11.47
C TYR A 6 14.94 8.57 -10.15
N ILE A 7 13.90 8.11 -9.46
CA ILE A 7 14.01 7.32 -8.23
C ILE A 7 13.29 5.99 -8.42
N LEU A 8 13.88 4.91 -7.93
CA LEU A 8 13.32 3.56 -7.91
C LEU A 8 13.28 3.07 -6.47
N PHE A 9 12.14 2.55 -6.06
CA PHE A 9 11.95 1.89 -4.78
C PHE A 9 11.82 0.38 -5.00
N TYR A 10 12.41 -0.41 -4.11
CA TYR A 10 12.30 -1.86 -4.16
C TYR A 10 12.61 -2.46 -2.79
N HIS A 11 12.06 -3.64 -2.52
CA HIS A 11 12.40 -4.33 -1.28
C HIS A 11 13.60 -5.26 -1.48
N ASN A 12 14.35 -5.46 -0.39
CA ASN A 12 15.49 -6.36 -0.33
C ASN A 12 15.33 -7.29 0.88
N GLY A 13 15.87 -8.49 0.77
CA GLY A 13 15.78 -9.50 1.82
C GLY A 13 14.70 -10.56 1.54
N SER A 14 14.71 -11.59 2.38
CA SER A 14 13.80 -12.74 2.30
C SER A 14 12.90 -12.80 3.53
N ALA A 15 11.68 -13.28 3.36
CA ALA A 15 10.77 -13.56 4.47
C ALA A 15 11.35 -14.55 5.49
N ASN A 16 12.30 -15.37 5.06
CA ASN A 16 12.97 -16.37 5.89
C ASN A 16 14.34 -15.90 6.42
N SER A 17 14.70 -14.64 6.20
CA SER A 17 15.97 -14.11 6.74
C SER A 17 15.79 -13.68 8.20
N ASN A 18 16.84 -13.88 8.98
CA ASN A 18 16.87 -13.46 10.40
C ASN A 18 16.86 -11.93 10.59
N ILE A 19 16.96 -11.16 9.51
CA ILE A 19 16.95 -9.69 9.52
C ILE A 19 15.70 -9.10 8.89
N GLY A 20 14.76 -9.97 8.44
CA GLY A 20 13.53 -9.52 7.78
C GLY A 20 13.75 -8.87 6.42
N ARG A 21 12.66 -8.37 5.85
CA ARG A 21 12.67 -7.58 4.61
C ARG A 21 12.80 -6.10 4.93
N ARG A 22 13.39 -5.36 4.01
CA ARG A 22 13.58 -3.91 4.09
C ARG A 22 13.41 -3.27 2.72
N CYS A 23 13.10 -1.99 2.70
CA CYS A 23 12.96 -1.23 1.47
C CYS A 23 14.17 -0.35 1.23
N VAL A 24 14.62 -0.35 0.00
CA VAL A 24 15.80 0.38 -0.48
C VAL A 24 15.42 1.22 -1.68
N TYR A 25 16.26 2.20 -2.01
CA TYR A 25 16.05 3.02 -3.20
C TYR A 25 17.34 3.22 -4.00
N ALA A 26 17.16 3.52 -5.27
CA ALA A 26 18.22 3.85 -6.21
C ALA A 26 17.86 5.08 -7.01
N LEU A 27 18.87 5.82 -7.46
CA LEU A 27 18.72 6.99 -8.32
C LEU A 27 19.34 6.74 -9.69
N SER A 28 18.75 7.34 -10.72
CA SER A 28 19.22 7.32 -12.08
C SER A 28 19.03 8.68 -12.75
N LYS A 29 19.94 9.04 -13.68
CA LYS A 29 19.82 10.21 -14.56
C LYS A 29 19.27 9.87 -15.94
N ASP A 30 19.29 8.59 -16.32
CA ASP A 30 19.08 8.15 -17.70
C ASP A 30 18.15 6.93 -17.82
N LEU A 31 17.59 6.44 -16.71
CA LEU A 31 16.80 5.18 -16.60
C LEU A 31 17.57 3.90 -16.99
N ARG A 32 18.86 3.99 -17.25
CA ARG A 32 19.70 2.85 -17.64
C ARG A 32 20.72 2.49 -16.57
N THR A 33 21.34 3.52 -15.98
CA THR A 33 22.34 3.35 -14.93
C THR A 33 21.73 3.74 -13.58
N TRP A 34 21.72 2.80 -12.65
CA TRP A 34 21.12 2.99 -11.32
C TRP A 34 22.16 2.92 -10.23
N THR A 35 22.16 3.89 -9.35
CA THR A 35 23.03 3.94 -8.17
C THR A 35 22.18 3.72 -6.91
N LYS A 36 22.40 2.57 -6.22
CA LYS A 36 21.79 2.32 -4.92
C LYS A 36 22.23 3.40 -3.93
N LYS A 37 21.29 3.99 -3.21
CA LYS A 37 21.54 5.07 -2.24
C LYS A 37 21.51 4.60 -0.79
N GLY A 38 20.62 3.70 -0.45
CA GLY A 38 20.51 3.20 0.91
C GLY A 38 19.21 2.49 1.19
N GLU A 39 18.98 2.28 2.46
CA GLU A 39 17.76 1.71 3.00
C GLU A 39 16.86 2.86 3.46
N ILE A 40 15.59 2.86 2.99
CA ILE A 40 14.61 3.86 3.35
C ILE A 40 13.76 3.39 4.51
N PHE A 41 13.47 2.07 4.56
CA PHE A 41 12.81 1.41 5.68
C PHE A 41 13.67 0.21 6.09
N ASN A 42 14.24 0.30 7.28
CA ASN A 42 15.12 -0.71 7.87
C ASN A 42 14.34 -1.59 8.85
N SER A 43 14.58 -2.89 8.77
CA SER A 43 14.09 -3.82 9.80
C SER A 43 14.83 -3.62 11.13
N TYR A 44 14.14 -3.85 12.24
CA TYR A 44 14.69 -3.75 13.59
C TYR A 44 13.99 -4.71 14.56
N ASP A 45 14.67 -5.02 15.67
CA ASP A 45 14.13 -5.90 16.71
C ASP A 45 12.99 -5.20 17.47
N ILE A 46 11.93 -5.96 17.76
CA ILE A 46 10.79 -5.53 18.57
C ILE A 46 10.41 -6.60 19.60
N ILE A 47 9.60 -6.21 20.56
CA ILE A 47 8.69 -7.11 21.27
C ILE A 47 7.32 -6.92 20.63
N ASP A 48 6.76 -7.97 20.06
CA ASP A 48 5.47 -7.94 19.39
C ASP A 48 4.30 -7.73 20.37
N SER A 49 3.11 -7.46 19.85
CA SER A 49 1.90 -7.19 20.64
C SER A 49 1.48 -8.34 21.57
N LYS A 50 2.02 -9.56 21.34
CA LYS A 50 1.85 -10.73 22.23
C LYS A 50 3.00 -10.94 23.22
N GLY A 51 3.99 -10.02 23.26
CA GLY A 51 5.12 -10.05 24.19
C GLY A 51 6.29 -10.94 23.75
N ASN A 52 6.36 -11.39 22.51
CA ASN A 52 7.44 -12.23 22.00
C ASN A 52 8.51 -11.38 21.30
N LYS A 53 9.75 -11.87 21.31
CA LYS A 53 10.81 -11.29 20.48
C LYS A 53 10.49 -11.52 19.00
N ASN A 54 10.50 -10.45 18.21
CA ASN A 54 10.21 -10.46 16.79
C ASN A 54 11.06 -9.41 16.07
N ILE A 55 10.90 -9.30 14.76
CA ILE A 55 11.54 -8.28 13.93
C ILE A 55 10.45 -7.50 13.25
N HIS A 56 10.44 -6.18 13.42
CA HIS A 56 9.65 -5.30 12.56
C HIS A 56 10.32 -5.22 11.20
N CYS A 57 9.59 -5.56 10.13
CA CYS A 57 10.13 -5.61 8.79
C CYS A 57 9.20 -4.96 7.77
N TYR A 58 9.75 -4.65 6.60
CA TYR A 58 9.07 -3.92 5.55
C TYR A 58 9.06 -4.69 4.24
N ALA A 59 7.95 -4.62 3.52
CA ALA A 59 7.79 -5.23 2.21
C ALA A 59 6.98 -4.33 1.29
N ASN A 60 6.95 -4.64 0.00
CA ASN A 60 6.06 -4.00 -0.96
C ASN A 60 6.09 -2.46 -0.84
N CYS A 61 7.22 -1.85 -1.17
CA CYS A 61 7.34 -0.39 -1.12
C CYS A 61 6.95 0.25 -2.45
N ASP A 62 6.36 1.43 -2.35
CA ASP A 62 6.09 2.33 -3.46
C ASP A 62 6.54 3.75 -3.13
N GLY A 63 6.59 4.63 -4.11
CA GLY A 63 6.92 6.02 -3.90
C GLY A 63 6.47 6.93 -5.02
N LEU A 64 6.17 8.16 -4.64
CA LEU A 64 5.59 9.18 -5.49
C LEU A 64 6.36 10.50 -5.36
N VAL A 65 6.71 11.11 -6.48
CA VAL A 65 7.18 12.48 -6.52
C VAL A 65 5.98 13.40 -6.67
N LEU A 66 5.70 14.20 -5.66
CA LEU A 66 4.57 15.12 -5.63
C LEU A 66 4.77 16.30 -6.58
N SER A 67 3.68 16.94 -6.96
CA SER A 67 3.67 18.14 -7.81
C SER A 67 4.52 19.29 -7.23
N ASN A 68 4.62 19.40 -5.90
CA ASN A 68 5.49 20.35 -5.22
C ASN A 68 6.98 19.96 -5.22
N GLY A 69 7.30 18.73 -5.66
CA GLY A 69 8.66 18.18 -5.74
C GLY A 69 9.13 17.42 -4.51
N ASP A 70 8.34 17.34 -3.45
CA ASP A 70 8.58 16.41 -2.33
C ASP A 70 8.45 14.96 -2.83
N ILE A 71 9.08 14.04 -2.13
CA ILE A 71 8.98 12.62 -2.44
C ILE A 71 8.36 11.93 -1.23
N LEU A 72 7.30 11.18 -1.48
CA LEU A 72 6.74 10.24 -0.50
C LEU A 72 7.20 8.83 -0.82
N ALA A 73 7.47 8.07 0.22
CA ALA A 73 7.67 6.63 0.12
C ALA A 73 6.81 5.93 1.16
N VAL A 74 6.16 4.85 0.76
CA VAL A 74 5.34 4.01 1.63
C VAL A 74 5.84 2.57 1.58
N ALA A 75 5.61 1.83 2.68
CA ALA A 75 5.87 0.40 2.72
C ALA A 75 4.88 -0.29 3.66
N SER A 76 4.46 -1.50 3.28
CA SER A 76 3.83 -2.41 4.24
C SER A 76 4.82 -2.77 5.33
N CYS A 77 4.43 -2.63 6.58
CA CYS A 77 5.23 -3.03 7.74
C CYS A 77 4.52 -4.13 8.53
N ARG A 78 5.28 -4.97 9.23
CA ARG A 78 4.73 -6.07 10.04
C ARG A 78 5.77 -6.76 10.89
N ALA A 79 5.31 -7.53 11.86
CA ALA A 79 6.13 -8.54 12.52
C ALA A 79 6.59 -9.60 11.49
N ASN A 80 7.86 -9.99 11.50
CA ASN A 80 8.43 -10.94 10.54
C ASN A 80 7.85 -12.35 10.71
N SER A 81 7.57 -12.75 11.93
CA SER A 81 6.94 -14.04 12.27
C SER A 81 5.52 -13.83 12.77
N GLY A 82 4.57 -14.65 12.28
CA GLY A 82 3.19 -14.67 12.78
C GLY A 82 2.36 -13.43 12.46
N TYR A 83 2.76 -12.62 11.50
CA TYR A 83 2.16 -11.31 11.21
C TYR A 83 0.64 -11.33 10.96
N ARG A 84 0.09 -12.46 10.49
CA ARG A 84 -1.37 -12.59 10.26
C ARG A 84 -2.16 -12.58 11.56
N ASP A 85 -1.54 -13.00 12.66
CA ASP A 85 -2.12 -13.05 14.00
C ASP A 85 -1.68 -11.86 14.86
N LEU A 86 -1.02 -10.87 14.27
CA LEU A 86 -0.44 -9.69 14.90
C LEU A 86 -0.82 -8.40 14.14
N PRO A 87 -2.13 -8.11 13.97
CA PRO A 87 -2.58 -6.95 13.19
C PRO A 87 -2.14 -5.61 13.80
N GLU A 88 -1.91 -5.54 15.10
CA GLU A 88 -1.42 -4.34 15.78
C GLU A 88 0.03 -4.01 15.41
N ASP A 89 0.82 -5.03 15.03
CA ASP A 89 2.21 -4.90 14.59
C ASP A 89 2.33 -4.74 13.07
N ALA A 90 1.20 -4.76 12.35
CA ALA A 90 1.14 -4.57 10.91
C ALA A 90 0.57 -3.19 10.54
N GLY A 91 0.91 -2.72 9.36
CA GLY A 91 0.40 -1.45 8.86
C GLY A 91 1.10 -0.96 7.61
N ILE A 92 0.87 0.31 7.29
CA ILE A 92 1.58 1.04 6.26
C ILE A 92 2.27 2.22 6.92
N GLU A 93 3.56 2.35 6.68
CA GLU A 93 4.36 3.49 7.11
C GLU A 93 4.81 4.34 5.92
N LEU A 94 4.87 5.65 6.15
CA LEU A 94 5.23 6.66 5.18
C LEU A 94 6.46 7.44 5.65
N ARG A 95 7.37 7.75 4.74
CA ARG A 95 8.45 8.72 4.91
C ARG A 95 8.41 9.77 3.82
N ARG A 96 8.89 10.97 4.13
CA ARG A 96 8.97 12.10 3.22
C ARG A 96 10.41 12.56 3.03
N SER A 97 10.75 12.91 1.78
CA SER A 97 11.96 13.68 1.46
C SER A 97 11.58 15.00 0.80
N THR A 98 12.23 16.10 1.21
CA THR A 98 12.07 17.43 0.62
C THR A 98 13.34 17.88 -0.11
N ASP A 99 14.35 17.02 -0.22
CA ASP A 99 15.68 17.30 -0.73
C ASP A 99 16.14 16.31 -1.84
N ASN A 100 15.19 15.88 -2.68
CA ASN A 100 15.41 14.93 -3.77
C ASN A 100 15.95 13.56 -3.30
N GLY A 101 15.46 13.05 -2.19
CA GLY A 101 15.82 11.73 -1.69
C GLY A 101 17.17 11.64 -0.97
N VAL A 102 17.75 12.77 -0.57
CA VAL A 102 19.02 12.79 0.19
C VAL A 102 18.77 12.45 1.65
N THR A 103 17.75 13.05 2.25
CA THR A 103 17.30 12.71 3.61
C THR A 103 15.80 12.38 3.65
N TRP A 104 15.40 11.64 4.67
CA TRP A 104 14.03 11.18 4.87
C TRP A 104 13.57 11.46 6.29
N SER A 105 12.29 11.81 6.42
CA SER A 105 11.65 11.99 7.75
C SER A 105 11.66 10.69 8.56
N GLU A 106 11.36 10.78 9.85
CA GLU A 106 10.94 9.61 10.62
C GLU A 106 9.68 8.98 10.00
N PRO A 107 9.49 7.64 10.13
CA PRO A 107 8.31 6.98 9.62
C PRO A 107 7.06 7.40 10.37
N VAL A 108 5.96 7.56 9.64
CA VAL A 108 4.63 7.83 10.19
C VAL A 108 3.70 6.71 9.75
N LYS A 109 2.99 6.08 10.70
CA LYS A 109 1.99 5.05 10.39
C LYS A 109 0.74 5.73 9.84
N ILE A 110 0.31 5.34 8.65
CA ILE A 110 -0.89 5.87 7.97
C ILE A 110 -2.04 4.87 7.91
N TYR A 111 -1.78 3.59 8.19
CA TYR A 111 -2.76 2.52 8.32
C TYR A 111 -2.24 1.45 9.27
N GLN A 112 -3.13 0.84 10.09
CA GLN A 112 -2.83 -0.31 10.95
C GLN A 112 -3.71 -1.49 10.55
N GLY A 113 -3.08 -2.62 10.28
CA GLY A 113 -3.74 -3.86 9.90
C GLY A 113 -2.91 -4.67 8.91
N VAL A 114 -3.27 -5.93 8.73
CA VAL A 114 -2.60 -6.82 7.78
C VAL A 114 -2.89 -6.37 6.36
N ASN A 115 -1.84 -6.00 5.64
CA ASN A 115 -1.94 -5.42 4.30
C ASN A 115 -0.76 -5.82 3.41
N TRP A 116 -0.89 -5.55 2.10
CA TRP A 116 0.16 -5.67 1.09
C TRP A 116 0.02 -4.59 0.02
N GLU A 117 1.07 -4.40 -0.76
CA GLU A 117 1.18 -3.63 -2.00
C GLU A 117 0.59 -2.21 -1.89
N PRO A 118 1.09 -1.35 -0.98
CA PRO A 118 0.68 0.04 -0.97
C PRO A 118 1.08 0.73 -2.29
N PHE A 119 0.19 1.55 -2.83
CA PHE A 119 0.35 2.29 -4.08
C PHE A 119 -0.12 3.73 -3.91
N LEU A 120 0.70 4.70 -4.28
CA LEU A 120 0.42 6.13 -4.11
C LEU A 120 -0.03 6.78 -5.43
N LEU A 121 -1.04 7.65 -5.33
CA LEU A 121 -1.50 8.50 -6.42
C LEU A 121 -1.75 9.92 -5.91
N GLU A 122 -1.29 10.95 -6.63
CA GLU A 122 -1.66 12.35 -6.42
C GLU A 122 -2.67 12.77 -7.49
N LEU A 123 -3.80 13.30 -7.06
CA LEU A 123 -4.80 13.89 -7.95
C LEU A 123 -4.43 15.34 -8.31
N PRO A 124 -5.00 15.91 -9.40
CA PRO A 124 -4.75 17.31 -9.76
C PRO A 124 -5.18 18.34 -8.70
N THR A 125 -6.06 17.96 -7.80
CA THR A 125 -6.47 18.76 -6.64
C THR A 125 -5.39 18.84 -5.56
N GLY A 126 -4.35 17.98 -5.64
CA GLY A 126 -3.34 17.78 -4.61
C GLY A 126 -3.75 16.76 -3.54
N GLU A 127 -4.93 16.17 -3.64
CA GLU A 127 -5.34 15.06 -2.80
C GLU A 127 -4.50 13.82 -3.11
N LEU A 128 -4.08 13.12 -2.06
CA LEU A 128 -3.30 11.90 -2.15
C LEU A 128 -4.15 10.70 -1.79
N HIS A 129 -4.05 9.66 -2.58
CA HIS A 129 -4.61 8.34 -2.30
C HIS A 129 -3.46 7.36 -2.04
N CYS A 130 -3.57 6.56 -0.99
CA CYS A 130 -2.75 5.37 -0.79
C CYS A 130 -3.66 4.16 -0.85
N TYR A 131 -3.59 3.44 -1.96
CA TYR A 131 -4.31 2.18 -2.18
C TYR A 131 -3.48 1.02 -1.63
N PHE A 132 -4.14 -0.05 -1.20
CA PHE A 132 -3.45 -1.26 -0.75
C PHE A 132 -4.39 -2.47 -0.74
N THR A 133 -3.83 -3.67 -0.76
CA THR A 133 -4.56 -4.89 -0.45
C THR A 133 -4.82 -4.93 1.05
N ASP A 134 -6.08 -4.80 1.46
CA ASP A 134 -6.49 -5.06 2.85
C ASP A 134 -6.74 -6.55 3.06
N SER A 135 -6.23 -7.11 4.15
CA SER A 135 -6.44 -8.50 4.53
C SER A 135 -6.83 -8.65 6.01
N SER A 136 -7.24 -7.56 6.64
CA SER A 136 -7.60 -7.53 8.06
C SER A 136 -8.80 -8.43 8.40
N ARG A 137 -9.64 -8.73 7.42
CA ARG A 137 -10.86 -9.54 7.59
C ARG A 137 -10.65 -11.02 7.25
N THR A 138 -9.50 -11.41 6.71
CA THR A 138 -9.19 -12.81 6.39
C THR A 138 -9.22 -13.67 7.65
N GLY A 139 -10.04 -14.71 7.63
CA GLY A 139 -10.17 -15.66 8.75
C GLY A 139 -11.11 -15.22 9.87
N LEU A 140 -11.84 -14.11 9.72
CA LEU A 140 -13.00 -13.83 10.59
C LEU A 140 -14.06 -14.90 10.42
N GLU A 141 -14.96 -15.04 11.41
CA GLU A 141 -16.04 -16.03 11.36
C GLU A 141 -16.90 -15.85 10.09
N GLY A 142 -17.06 -16.93 9.33
CA GLY A 142 -17.78 -16.92 8.06
C GLY A 142 -16.99 -16.35 6.87
N HIS A 143 -15.76 -15.84 7.09
CA HIS A 143 -14.91 -15.28 6.05
C HIS A 143 -13.77 -16.22 5.65
N GLY A 144 -13.54 -16.32 4.35
CA GLY A 144 -12.33 -16.91 3.76
C GLY A 144 -11.25 -15.87 3.54
N THR A 145 -10.52 -15.98 2.43
CA THR A 145 -9.57 -14.96 2.00
C THR A 145 -10.32 -13.69 1.63
N ASP A 146 -10.01 -12.61 2.31
CA ASP A 146 -10.56 -11.28 2.08
C ASP A 146 -9.39 -10.32 1.78
N THR A 147 -9.16 -10.06 0.49
CA THR A 147 -7.99 -9.33 -0.02
C THR A 147 -8.39 -8.22 -1.00
N GLY A 148 -9.55 -7.64 -0.81
CA GLY A 148 -10.01 -6.50 -1.61
C GLY A 148 -9.13 -5.26 -1.42
N THR A 149 -9.19 -4.36 -2.39
CA THR A 149 -8.49 -3.09 -2.33
C THR A 149 -9.19 -2.12 -1.41
N ALA A 150 -8.43 -1.56 -0.51
CA ALA A 150 -8.81 -0.43 0.34
C ALA A 150 -7.89 0.76 0.09
N MET A 151 -8.26 1.92 0.65
CA MET A 151 -7.43 3.12 0.58
C MET A 151 -7.56 4.01 1.82
N VAL A 152 -6.56 4.86 2.01
CA VAL A 152 -6.60 6.03 2.88
C VAL A 152 -6.25 7.26 2.04
N VAL A 153 -6.77 8.44 2.44
CA VAL A 153 -6.64 9.67 1.67
C VAL A 153 -6.01 10.79 2.51
N SER A 154 -5.33 11.72 1.86
CA SER A 154 -4.79 12.91 2.50
C SER A 154 -5.11 14.15 1.65
N ALA A 155 -5.68 15.18 2.29
CA ALA A 155 -5.99 16.47 1.67
C ALA A 155 -4.94 17.55 1.94
N ASP A 156 -3.88 17.24 2.69
CA ASP A 156 -2.86 18.20 3.16
C ASP A 156 -1.44 17.85 2.70
N GLY A 157 -1.36 17.12 1.58
CA GLY A 157 -0.10 16.70 0.97
C GLY A 157 0.60 15.57 1.76
N GLY A 158 -0.13 14.72 2.44
CA GLY A 158 0.39 13.54 3.15
C GLY A 158 0.88 13.81 4.56
N LYS A 159 0.43 14.89 5.20
CA LYS A 159 0.74 15.19 6.61
C LYS A 159 -0.21 14.47 7.55
N THR A 160 -1.51 14.46 7.20
CA THR A 160 -2.54 13.69 7.89
C THR A 160 -3.31 12.82 6.91
N TRP A 161 -3.87 11.72 7.40
CA TRP A 161 -4.57 10.72 6.59
C TRP A 161 -5.93 10.38 7.20
N SER A 162 -6.90 10.12 6.35
CA SER A 162 -8.28 9.74 6.68
C SER A 162 -8.62 8.40 6.00
N PRO A 163 -9.30 7.49 6.69
CA PRO A 163 -9.63 7.52 8.12
C PRO A 163 -8.36 7.55 9.00
N ASP A 164 -8.52 7.80 10.30
CA ASP A 164 -7.43 7.64 11.28
C ASP A 164 -6.79 6.26 11.14
N PHE A 165 -5.47 6.17 11.31
CA PHE A 165 -4.68 4.97 11.01
C PHE A 165 -5.17 3.70 11.74
N SER A 166 -5.84 3.84 12.88
CA SER A 166 -6.41 2.75 13.69
C SER A 166 -7.87 2.42 13.33
N SER A 167 -8.47 3.17 12.41
CA SER A 167 -9.85 2.96 11.94
C SER A 167 -9.88 2.06 10.69
N SER A 168 -11.07 1.53 10.37
CA SER A 168 -11.27 0.81 9.10
C SER A 168 -10.99 1.72 7.92
N PRO A 169 -10.26 1.25 6.90
CA PRO A 169 -9.96 2.04 5.70
C PRO A 169 -11.23 2.21 4.84
N TYR A 170 -11.15 3.04 3.81
CA TYR A 170 -12.18 3.08 2.77
C TYR A 170 -12.01 1.88 1.85
N TYR A 171 -13.00 1.00 1.77
CA TYR A 171 -13.02 -0.09 0.78
C TYR A 171 -13.48 0.46 -0.57
N VAL A 172 -12.82 0.08 -1.66
CA VAL A 172 -13.08 0.67 -2.97
C VAL A 172 -13.18 -0.32 -4.12
N LEU A 173 -12.32 -1.33 -4.20
CA LEU A 173 -12.36 -2.33 -5.27
C LEU A 173 -12.46 -3.71 -4.65
N ARG A 174 -13.63 -4.33 -4.77
CA ARG A 174 -13.92 -5.61 -4.10
C ARG A 174 -14.82 -6.47 -4.96
N MET A 175 -14.38 -7.65 -5.31
CA MET A 175 -15.20 -8.67 -5.95
C MET A 175 -15.49 -9.78 -4.94
N ARG A 176 -16.76 -10.02 -4.66
CA ARG A 176 -17.21 -11.05 -3.74
C ARG A 176 -17.12 -12.45 -4.37
N TRP A 177 -16.67 -13.40 -3.60
CA TRP A 177 -16.83 -14.82 -3.92
C TRP A 177 -17.46 -15.56 -2.74
N GLU A 178 -18.14 -16.67 -3.05
CA GLU A 178 -18.75 -17.52 -2.03
C GLU A 178 -18.55 -18.98 -2.39
N LYS A 179 -18.16 -19.80 -1.40
CA LYS A 179 -18.02 -21.23 -1.55
C LYS A 179 -18.35 -21.92 -0.24
N ASN A 180 -19.34 -22.84 -0.26
CA ASN A 180 -19.73 -23.63 0.90
C ASN A 180 -20.10 -22.77 2.14
N GLY A 181 -20.77 -21.66 1.95
CA GLY A 181 -21.15 -20.73 3.01
C GLY A 181 -20.01 -19.85 3.54
N ILE A 182 -18.81 -19.96 2.97
CA ILE A 182 -17.68 -19.07 3.25
C ILE A 182 -17.67 -17.96 2.22
N VAL A 183 -17.64 -16.72 2.68
CA VAL A 183 -17.56 -15.51 1.86
C VAL A 183 -16.14 -14.95 1.89
N GLY A 184 -15.69 -14.40 0.81
CA GLY A 184 -14.43 -13.66 0.74
C GLY A 184 -14.48 -12.62 -0.39
N TYR A 185 -13.43 -11.82 -0.45
CA TYR A 185 -13.29 -10.77 -1.44
C TYR A 185 -11.94 -10.83 -2.12
N ASN A 186 -11.90 -10.34 -3.34
CA ASN A 186 -10.73 -10.21 -4.20
C ASN A 186 -10.58 -8.76 -4.68
N HIS A 187 -9.86 -8.53 -5.76
CA HIS A 187 -9.38 -7.27 -6.30
C HIS A 187 -8.23 -6.71 -5.46
N GLN A 188 -7.13 -7.46 -5.46
CA GLN A 188 -5.90 -7.15 -4.72
C GLN A 188 -4.80 -6.59 -5.63
N MET A 189 -3.66 -6.19 -5.04
CA MET A 189 -2.46 -5.68 -5.73
C MET A 189 -2.79 -4.48 -6.65
N PRO A 190 -3.40 -3.40 -6.11
CA PRO A 190 -3.88 -2.30 -6.93
C PRO A 190 -2.72 -1.53 -7.58
N SER A 191 -2.90 -1.21 -8.86
CA SER A 191 -2.12 -0.20 -9.57
C SER A 191 -3.11 0.75 -10.25
N VAL A 192 -3.12 2.01 -9.83
CA VAL A 192 -4.15 2.98 -10.19
C VAL A 192 -3.55 4.13 -10.97
N VAL A 193 -4.19 4.51 -12.05
CA VAL A 193 -3.79 5.67 -12.86
C VAL A 193 -4.98 6.59 -13.09
N ARG A 194 -4.71 7.89 -13.12
CA ARG A 194 -5.66 8.86 -13.61
C ARG A 194 -5.62 8.89 -15.13
N LEU A 195 -6.78 8.77 -15.74
CA LEU A 195 -6.93 8.85 -17.20
C LEU A 195 -6.83 10.31 -17.66
N ASN A 196 -6.29 10.51 -18.88
CA ASN A 196 -6.20 11.83 -19.48
C ASN A 196 -7.59 12.42 -19.77
N ASP A 197 -7.65 13.74 -19.93
CA ASP A 197 -8.84 14.49 -20.34
C ASP A 197 -10.02 14.39 -19.34
N ASN A 198 -9.74 14.31 -18.04
CA ASN A 198 -10.75 14.20 -16.98
C ASN A 198 -11.66 12.97 -17.12
N LYS A 199 -11.13 11.87 -17.64
CA LYS A 199 -11.88 10.62 -17.82
C LYS A 199 -11.89 9.72 -16.57
N GLY A 200 -11.48 10.25 -15.43
CA GLY A 200 -11.51 9.53 -14.16
C GLY A 200 -10.31 8.61 -13.92
N LEU A 201 -10.53 7.51 -13.24
CA LEU A 201 -9.51 6.57 -12.79
C LEU A 201 -9.63 5.22 -13.51
N ALA A 202 -8.49 4.57 -13.71
CA ALA A 202 -8.43 3.16 -14.08
C ALA A 202 -7.51 2.43 -13.08
N ALA A 203 -7.94 1.25 -12.65
CA ALA A 203 -7.16 0.37 -11.79
C ALA A 203 -6.95 -0.99 -12.45
N ALA A 204 -5.72 -1.49 -12.41
CA ALA A 204 -5.41 -2.88 -12.65
C ALA A 204 -5.29 -3.60 -11.29
N VAL A 205 -6.02 -4.68 -11.13
CA VAL A 205 -6.04 -5.47 -9.89
C VAL A 205 -5.88 -6.95 -10.19
N GLU A 206 -5.27 -7.69 -9.28
CA GLU A 206 -5.26 -9.14 -9.34
C GLU A 206 -6.59 -9.68 -8.82
N THR A 207 -7.22 -10.57 -9.58
CA THR A 207 -8.47 -11.21 -9.24
C THR A 207 -8.31 -12.73 -9.21
N ASN A 208 -8.92 -13.39 -8.24
CA ASN A 208 -8.86 -14.84 -8.09
C ASN A 208 -10.25 -15.43 -7.82
N ASN A 209 -11.05 -15.57 -8.86
CA ASN A 209 -12.37 -16.24 -8.78
C ASN A 209 -12.39 -17.61 -9.48
N SER A 210 -11.52 -17.85 -10.44
CA SER A 210 -11.38 -19.14 -11.18
C SER A 210 -9.92 -19.39 -11.59
N GLY A 211 -8.98 -18.84 -10.85
CA GLY A 211 -7.56 -18.72 -11.14
C GLY A 211 -7.15 -17.25 -11.16
N TYR A 212 -5.86 -16.98 -10.97
CA TYR A 212 -5.34 -15.62 -10.96
C TYR A 212 -5.39 -14.99 -12.35
N HIS A 213 -5.94 -13.81 -12.47
CA HIS A 213 -5.94 -12.99 -13.68
C HIS A 213 -5.94 -11.50 -13.31
N ILE A 214 -5.74 -10.65 -14.30
CA ILE A 214 -5.81 -9.19 -14.14
C ILE A 214 -7.22 -8.74 -14.53
N SER A 215 -7.88 -8.01 -13.65
CA SER A 215 -9.11 -7.25 -13.94
C SER A 215 -8.79 -5.77 -14.05
N LEU A 216 -9.58 -5.06 -14.87
CA LEU A 216 -9.52 -3.62 -15.01
C LEU A 216 -10.80 -3.01 -14.48
N CYS A 217 -10.66 -2.09 -13.53
CA CYS A 217 -11.77 -1.35 -12.95
C CYS A 217 -11.70 0.11 -13.38
N TYR A 218 -12.85 0.75 -13.61
CA TYR A 218 -12.93 2.12 -14.08
C TYR A 218 -13.86 2.95 -13.21
N SER A 219 -13.51 4.22 -13.03
CA SER A 219 -14.39 5.26 -12.54
C SER A 219 -14.39 6.41 -13.54
N ASP A 220 -15.55 6.98 -13.82
CA ASP A 220 -15.69 8.17 -14.68
C ASP A 220 -15.35 9.49 -13.95
N LYS A 221 -14.90 9.39 -12.70
CA LYS A 221 -14.50 10.49 -11.81
C LYS A 221 -13.12 10.26 -11.26
N ASP A 222 -12.52 11.29 -10.65
CA ASP A 222 -11.26 11.20 -9.92
C ASP A 222 -11.46 10.63 -8.49
N GLU A 223 -12.46 9.77 -8.30
CA GLU A 223 -12.82 9.13 -7.04
C GLU A 223 -13.41 7.74 -7.25
N TRP A 224 -13.39 6.93 -6.21
CA TRP A 224 -14.10 5.64 -6.14
C TRP A 224 -15.26 5.75 -5.16
N GLU A 225 -16.32 4.98 -5.40
CA GLU A 225 -17.38 4.81 -4.41
C GLU A 225 -16.80 4.10 -3.17
N TYR A 226 -17.11 4.62 -1.98
CA TYR A 226 -16.76 3.96 -0.73
C TYR A 226 -17.77 2.87 -0.42
N LEU A 227 -17.27 1.65 -0.30
CA LEU A 227 -18.06 0.46 -0.11
C LEU A 227 -18.19 0.13 1.39
N ALA A 228 -19.32 -0.45 1.79
CA ALA A 228 -19.39 -1.15 3.06
C ALA A 228 -18.45 -2.37 3.04
N ALA A 229 -18.03 -2.82 4.21
CA ALA A 229 -17.06 -3.92 4.33
C ALA A 229 -17.50 -5.25 3.69
N ASP A 230 -18.80 -5.45 3.48
CA ASP A 230 -19.44 -6.61 2.88
C ASP A 230 -20.10 -6.32 1.51
N GLN A 231 -19.76 -5.19 0.91
CA GLN A 231 -20.25 -4.75 -0.40
C GLN A 231 -19.23 -5.02 -1.50
N GLU A 232 -19.72 -5.32 -2.71
CA GLU A 232 -18.92 -5.42 -3.95
C GLU A 232 -18.87 -4.07 -4.67
N GLY A 233 -17.84 -3.88 -5.47
CA GLY A 233 -17.73 -2.76 -6.42
C GLY A 233 -16.28 -2.36 -6.74
N PRO A 234 -16.09 -1.59 -7.83
CA PRO A 234 -16.94 -1.62 -9.00
C PRO A 234 -16.84 -2.98 -9.70
N ALA A 235 -17.90 -3.34 -10.43
CA ALA A 235 -17.86 -4.49 -11.33
C ALA A 235 -17.08 -4.15 -12.60
N ASP A 236 -16.42 -5.15 -13.20
CA ASP A 236 -15.75 -5.04 -14.50
C ASP A 236 -16.73 -4.65 -15.63
#